data_344528632838db88247f5dd22365273c
#
_entry.id   344528632838db88247f5dd22365273c
#
_cell.length_a   1.000
_cell.length_b   1.000
_cell.length_c   1.000
_cell.angle_alpha   90.00
_cell.angle_beta   90.00
_cell.angle_gamma   90.00
#
_symmetry.space_group_name_H-M   'P 1'
#
loop_
_entity.id
_entity.type
_entity.pdbx_description
1 polymer ?
#
loop_
_entity_poly.entity_id
_entity_poly.type
_entity_poly.pdbx_seq_one_letter_code
_entity_poly.pdbx_strand_id
1 'polypeptide(L)'
;MALELSCTRAEADQKQLMRCRETLKTSSESINSIGKVLALTGNETRLKILFLLNEEGELCPCDFSDILEMSVPAISQHIRKMKDAGLITSRRDGQTLYYSLVKDSSNVLEGIFGKLKENKKVA
;
A
#
# COMPACT_ATOMS: atom_id res chain seq x y z
N MET A 1 22.53 8.01 16.33
CA MET A 1 23.88 8.13 15.78
C MET A 1 23.85 9.00 14.53
N ALA A 2 24.52 10.10 14.59
CA ALA A 2 24.57 11.00 13.44
C ALA A 2 25.64 10.52 12.48
N LEU A 3 25.23 10.18 11.27
CA LEU A 3 26.16 9.91 10.18
C LEU A 3 26.44 11.23 9.47
N GLU A 4 27.66 11.71 9.61
CA GLU A 4 28.06 12.86 8.84
C GLU A 4 28.37 12.42 7.42
N LEU A 5 27.47 12.78 6.51
CA LEU A 5 27.65 12.54 5.10
C LEU A 5 28.16 13.82 4.47
N SER A 6 29.44 13.81 4.09
CA SER A 6 30.01 14.93 3.35
C SER A 6 30.26 14.53 1.91
N CYS A 7 30.04 15.48 1.01
CA CYS A 7 30.25 15.27 -0.41
C CYS A 7 31.76 15.28 -0.70
N THR A 8 32.29 14.14 -1.18
CA THR A 8 33.75 14.02 -1.39
C THR A 8 34.15 14.04 -2.87
N ARG A 9 33.21 14.11 -3.79
CA ARG A 9 33.54 14.18 -5.21
C ARG A 9 34.16 15.51 -5.58
N ALA A 10 35.13 15.48 -6.49
CA ALA A 10 35.80 16.72 -6.95
C ALA A 10 34.91 17.52 -7.88
N GLU A 11 34.19 16.88 -8.78
CA GLU A 11 33.31 17.53 -9.74
C GLU A 11 32.02 16.74 -9.92
N ALA A 12 30.94 17.45 -10.24
CA ALA A 12 29.67 16.81 -10.58
C ALA A 12 29.66 16.47 -12.07
N ASP A 13 29.15 15.31 -12.41
CA ASP A 13 28.89 14.95 -13.81
C ASP A 13 27.57 15.63 -14.22
N GLN A 14 27.69 16.76 -14.90
CA GLN A 14 26.53 17.56 -15.27
C GLN A 14 25.55 16.81 -16.20
N LYS A 15 26.09 16.00 -17.09
CA LYS A 15 25.25 15.21 -18.00
C LYS A 15 24.42 14.18 -17.23
N GLN A 16 25.04 13.51 -16.27
CA GLN A 16 24.34 12.55 -15.42
C GLN A 16 23.24 13.22 -14.61
N LEU A 17 23.56 14.38 -14.01
CA LEU A 17 22.59 15.12 -13.21
C LEU A 17 21.38 15.56 -14.04
N MET A 18 21.63 16.01 -15.28
CA MET A 18 20.56 16.40 -16.19
C MET A 18 19.68 15.20 -16.56
N ARG A 19 20.28 14.05 -16.85
CA ARG A 19 19.52 12.84 -17.12
C ARG A 19 18.65 12.45 -15.92
N CYS A 20 19.20 12.53 -14.73
CA CYS A 20 18.48 12.18 -13.52
C CYS A 20 17.29 13.12 -13.27
N ARG A 21 17.49 14.43 -13.46
CA ARG A 21 16.41 15.41 -13.33
C ARG A 21 15.29 15.12 -14.34
N GLU A 22 15.65 14.81 -15.56
CA GLU A 22 14.67 14.51 -16.59
C GLU A 22 13.92 13.21 -16.30
N THR A 23 14.63 12.19 -15.81
CA THR A 23 14.03 10.93 -15.40
C THR A 23 12.99 11.17 -14.30
N LEU A 24 13.33 11.95 -13.29
CA LEU A 24 12.39 12.25 -12.19
C LEU A 24 11.19 13.05 -12.70
N LYS A 25 11.43 14.02 -13.58
CA LYS A 25 10.36 14.84 -14.14
C LYS A 25 9.37 13.99 -14.92
N THR A 26 9.88 13.06 -15.73
CA THR A 26 9.05 12.18 -16.55
C THR A 26 8.25 11.20 -15.69
N SER A 27 8.82 10.75 -14.57
CA SER A 27 8.22 9.75 -13.69
C SER A 27 7.48 10.35 -12.50
N SER A 28 7.38 11.67 -12.41
CA SER A 28 6.90 12.40 -11.24
C SER A 28 5.51 11.96 -10.78
N GLU A 29 4.56 11.85 -11.69
CA GLU A 29 3.19 11.45 -11.34
C GLU A 29 3.13 10.03 -10.82
N SER A 30 3.83 9.11 -11.49
CA SER A 30 3.86 7.71 -11.07
C SER A 30 4.51 7.54 -9.70
N ILE A 31 5.62 8.23 -9.48
CA ILE A 31 6.32 8.20 -8.19
C ILE A 31 5.41 8.73 -7.08
N ASN A 32 4.73 9.84 -7.33
CA ASN A 32 3.82 10.44 -6.35
C ASN A 32 2.68 9.48 -6.00
N SER A 33 2.04 8.89 -7.00
CA SER A 33 0.94 7.95 -6.82
C SER A 33 1.37 6.69 -6.06
N ILE A 34 2.48 6.10 -6.49
CA ILE A 34 3.03 4.90 -5.84
C ILE A 34 3.46 5.22 -4.41
N GLY A 35 4.11 6.36 -4.22
CA GLY A 35 4.55 6.79 -2.89
C GLY A 35 3.42 6.92 -1.90
N LYS A 36 2.29 7.46 -2.33
CA LYS A 36 1.10 7.58 -1.48
C LYS A 36 0.54 6.22 -1.08
N VAL A 37 0.47 5.29 -2.04
CA VAL A 37 0.02 3.92 -1.76
C VAL A 37 0.96 3.24 -0.76
N LEU A 38 2.27 3.32 -1.00
CA LEU A 38 3.26 2.69 -0.12
C LEU A 38 3.24 3.28 1.29
N ALA A 39 3.08 4.60 1.40
CA ALA A 39 3.01 5.26 2.71
C ALA A 39 1.79 4.78 3.50
N LEU A 40 0.66 4.61 2.82
CA LEU A 40 -0.56 4.16 3.46
C LEU A 40 -0.51 2.68 3.83
N THR A 41 0.08 1.85 2.97
CA THR A 41 0.16 0.41 3.16
C THR A 41 1.38 -0.03 3.97
N GLY A 42 2.26 0.89 4.34
CA GLY A 42 3.42 0.62 5.18
C GLY A 42 3.06 0.43 6.65
N ASN A 43 2.02 -0.33 6.90
CA ASN A 43 1.47 -0.63 8.22
C ASN A 43 1.03 -2.09 8.20
N GLU A 44 1.50 -2.86 9.17
CA GLU A 44 1.25 -4.30 9.21
C GLU A 44 -0.24 -4.65 9.17
N THR A 45 -1.05 -3.96 9.97
CA THR A 45 -2.49 -4.22 10.02
C THR A 45 -3.16 -3.94 8.69
N ARG A 46 -2.84 -2.80 8.06
CA ARG A 46 -3.42 -2.45 6.77
C ARG A 46 -3.00 -3.42 5.68
N LEU A 47 -1.75 -3.85 5.72
CA LEU A 47 -1.26 -4.84 4.75
C LEU A 47 -1.99 -6.17 4.91
N LYS A 48 -2.24 -6.60 6.14
CA LYS A 48 -3.04 -7.81 6.42
C LYS A 48 -4.44 -7.69 5.86
N ILE A 49 -5.10 -6.55 6.08
CA ILE A 49 -6.44 -6.29 5.58
C ILE A 49 -6.47 -6.39 4.05
N LEU A 50 -5.54 -5.71 3.39
CA LEU A 50 -5.48 -5.71 1.93
C LEU A 50 -5.19 -7.09 1.36
N PHE A 51 -4.28 -7.82 1.99
CA PHE A 51 -3.96 -9.19 1.57
C PHE A 51 -5.16 -10.11 1.70
N LEU A 52 -5.89 -10.03 2.82
CA LEU A 52 -7.10 -10.83 3.02
C LEU A 52 -8.16 -10.50 1.96
N LEU A 53 -8.33 -9.22 1.63
CA LEU A 53 -9.26 -8.83 0.56
C LEU A 53 -8.83 -9.36 -0.80
N ASN A 54 -7.53 -9.41 -1.05
CA ASN A 54 -7.00 -9.98 -2.28
C ASN A 54 -7.31 -11.48 -2.37
N GLU A 55 -7.23 -12.19 -1.25
CA GLU A 55 -7.47 -13.63 -1.22
C GLU A 55 -8.96 -13.98 -1.23
N GLU A 56 -9.78 -13.24 -0.48
CA GLU A 56 -11.19 -13.59 -0.25
C GLU A 56 -12.18 -12.81 -1.12
N GLY A 57 -11.76 -11.68 -1.67
CA GLY A 57 -12.62 -10.82 -2.47
C GLY A 57 -13.36 -9.78 -1.66
N GLU A 58 -14.19 -10.19 -0.72
CA GLU A 58 -14.97 -9.28 0.12
C GLU A 58 -14.97 -9.74 1.57
N LEU A 59 -14.87 -8.80 2.50
CA LEU A 59 -15.01 -9.06 3.93
C LEU A 59 -15.66 -7.83 4.59
N CYS A 60 -16.36 -8.07 5.69
CA CYS A 60 -16.95 -6.99 6.49
C CYS A 60 -16.04 -6.67 7.69
N PRO A 61 -16.25 -5.51 8.36
CA PRO A 61 -15.41 -5.16 9.53
C PRO A 61 -15.43 -6.19 10.64
N CYS A 62 -16.54 -6.86 10.84
CA CYS A 62 -16.63 -7.91 11.88
C CYS A 62 -15.73 -9.09 11.56
N ASP A 63 -15.61 -9.44 10.27
CA ASP A 63 -14.69 -10.51 9.85
C ASP A 63 -13.25 -10.15 10.20
N PHE A 64 -12.83 -8.92 9.89
CA PHE A 64 -11.47 -8.47 10.22
C PHE A 64 -11.24 -8.45 11.72
N SER A 65 -12.24 -7.98 12.47
CA SER A 65 -12.17 -7.95 13.92
C SER A 65 -11.90 -9.34 14.49
N ASP A 66 -12.63 -10.33 14.01
CA ASP A 66 -12.47 -11.71 14.46
C ASP A 66 -11.13 -12.30 14.04
N ILE A 67 -10.72 -12.08 12.79
CA ILE A 67 -9.48 -12.65 12.26
C ILE A 67 -8.26 -12.01 12.90
N LEU A 68 -8.25 -10.69 13.02
CA LEU A 68 -7.09 -9.93 13.48
C LEU A 68 -7.08 -9.69 14.99
N GLU A 69 -8.15 -10.10 15.67
CA GLU A 69 -8.29 -9.92 17.12
C GLU A 69 -8.15 -8.45 17.53
N MET A 70 -8.86 -7.60 16.80
CA MET A 70 -8.88 -6.16 17.02
C MET A 70 -10.33 -5.70 17.14
N SER A 71 -10.54 -4.56 17.82
CA SER A 71 -11.89 -4.01 17.94
C SER A 71 -12.41 -3.52 16.58
N VAL A 72 -13.72 -3.59 16.37
CA VAL A 72 -14.36 -3.08 15.15
C VAL A 72 -14.04 -1.59 14.93
N PRO A 73 -14.07 -0.71 15.95
CA PRO A 73 -13.68 0.69 15.74
C PRO A 73 -12.24 0.85 15.25
N ALA A 74 -11.29 0.06 15.75
CA ALA A 74 -9.89 0.11 15.30
C ALA A 74 -9.77 -0.31 13.84
N ILE A 75 -10.43 -1.41 13.47
CA ILE A 75 -10.49 -1.88 12.08
C ILE A 75 -11.11 -0.80 11.19
N SER A 76 -12.20 -0.20 11.62
CA SER A 76 -12.92 0.81 10.84
C SER A 76 -12.06 2.04 10.55
N GLN A 77 -11.18 2.42 11.46
CA GLN A 77 -10.26 3.54 11.22
C GLN A 77 -9.26 3.22 10.10
N HIS A 78 -8.73 2.02 10.09
CA HIS A 78 -7.82 1.59 9.01
C HIS A 78 -8.56 1.53 7.68
N ILE A 79 -9.76 0.96 7.68
CA ILE A 79 -10.60 0.84 6.48
C ILE A 79 -10.92 2.22 5.91
N ARG A 80 -11.29 3.17 6.77
CA ARG A 80 -11.60 4.53 6.33
C ARG A 80 -10.45 5.18 5.60
N LYS A 81 -9.24 5.08 6.15
CA LYS A 81 -8.04 5.65 5.51
C LYS A 81 -7.79 5.05 4.15
N MET A 82 -7.94 3.74 4.02
CA MET A 82 -7.72 3.06 2.75
C MET A 82 -8.83 3.35 1.73
N LYS A 83 -10.06 3.48 2.20
CA LYS A 83 -11.19 3.85 1.35
C LYS A 83 -11.04 5.28 0.84
N ASP A 84 -10.68 6.21 1.70
CA ASP A 84 -10.46 7.62 1.33
C ASP A 84 -9.34 7.76 0.30
N ALA A 85 -8.35 6.88 0.35
CA ALA A 85 -7.25 6.87 -0.60
C ALA A 85 -7.56 6.11 -1.90
N GLY A 86 -8.76 5.54 -2.02
CA GLY A 86 -9.18 4.84 -3.22
C GLY A 86 -8.62 3.44 -3.38
N LEU A 87 -8.10 2.83 -2.32
CA LEU A 87 -7.56 1.47 -2.38
C LEU A 87 -8.64 0.41 -2.25
N ILE A 88 -9.70 0.71 -1.50
CA ILE A 88 -10.82 -0.19 -1.28
C ILE A 88 -12.12 0.52 -1.53
N THR A 89 -13.15 -0.27 -1.80
CA THR A 89 -14.51 0.21 -1.99
C THR A 89 -15.45 -0.64 -1.15
N SER A 90 -16.71 -0.24 -1.07
CA SER A 90 -17.69 -0.96 -0.26
C SER A 90 -18.99 -1.12 -1.02
N ARG A 91 -19.71 -2.19 -0.67
CA ARG A 91 -21.12 -2.35 -1.04
C ARG A 91 -21.92 -2.66 0.22
N ARG A 92 -23.17 -2.29 0.21
CA ARG A 92 -24.07 -2.54 1.34
C ARG A 92 -25.01 -3.69 1.03
N ASP A 93 -25.15 -4.59 2.01
CA ASP A 93 -26.15 -5.64 1.97
C ASP A 93 -26.88 -5.61 3.31
N GLY A 94 -28.09 -5.04 3.31
CA GLY A 94 -28.80 -4.79 4.55
C GLY A 94 -28.06 -3.77 5.41
N GLN A 95 -27.70 -4.13 6.61
CA GLN A 95 -26.95 -3.29 7.53
C GLN A 95 -25.44 -3.55 7.47
N THR A 96 -25.02 -4.49 6.65
CA THR A 96 -23.62 -4.91 6.57
C THR A 96 -22.93 -4.24 5.39
N LEU A 97 -21.76 -3.67 5.65
CA LEU A 97 -20.88 -3.14 4.60
C LEU A 97 -19.79 -4.16 4.32
N TYR A 98 -19.70 -4.56 3.05
CA TYR A 98 -18.62 -5.43 2.57
C TYR A 98 -17.62 -4.62 1.81
N TYR A 99 -16.34 -4.84 2.11
CA TYR A 99 -15.23 -4.13 1.48
C TYR A 99 -14.49 -5.02 0.51
N SER A 100 -13.99 -4.42 -0.56
CA SER A 100 -13.21 -5.13 -1.58
C SER A 100 -12.15 -4.19 -2.14
N LEU A 101 -11.14 -4.77 -2.80
CA LEU A 101 -10.07 -3.98 -3.43
C LEU A 101 -10.58 -3.27 -4.67
N VAL A 102 -10.11 -2.05 -4.87
CA VAL A 102 -10.28 -1.33 -6.13
C VAL A 102 -9.20 -1.83 -7.09
N LYS A 103 -9.59 -2.45 -8.19
CA LYS A 103 -8.67 -3.15 -9.10
C LYS A 103 -7.55 -2.27 -9.64
N ASP A 104 -7.86 -1.05 -10.02
CA ASP A 104 -6.87 -0.14 -10.61
C ASP A 104 -5.81 0.30 -9.60
N SER A 105 -6.18 0.37 -8.33
CA SER A 105 -5.26 0.79 -7.26
C SER A 105 -4.37 -0.33 -6.77
N SER A 106 -4.71 -1.58 -7.07
CA SER A 106 -4.00 -2.75 -6.56
C SER A 106 -2.76 -3.13 -7.35
N ASN A 107 -2.49 -2.47 -8.50
CA ASN A 107 -1.35 -2.81 -9.35
C ASN A 107 -0.02 -2.75 -8.61
N VAL A 108 0.17 -1.74 -7.76
CA VAL A 108 1.39 -1.60 -6.96
C VAL A 108 1.51 -2.74 -5.96
N LEU A 109 0.40 -3.23 -5.45
CA LEU A 109 0.36 -4.24 -4.40
C LEU A 109 0.44 -5.67 -4.93
N GLU A 110 0.19 -5.88 -6.23
CA GLU A 110 0.20 -7.22 -6.82
C GLU A 110 1.53 -7.95 -6.61
N GLY A 111 2.64 -7.25 -6.79
CA GLY A 111 3.96 -7.84 -6.54
C GLY A 111 4.14 -8.25 -5.09
N ILE A 112 3.65 -7.45 -4.17
CA ILE A 112 3.72 -7.73 -2.74
C ILE A 112 2.86 -8.95 -2.40
N PHE A 113 1.63 -8.99 -2.91
CA PHE A 113 0.72 -10.12 -2.70
C PHE A 113 1.30 -11.41 -3.28
N GLY A 114 1.91 -11.34 -4.46
CA GLY A 114 2.57 -12.49 -5.07
C GLY A 114 3.68 -13.04 -4.20
N LYS A 115 4.47 -12.16 -3.58
CA LYS A 115 5.55 -12.55 -2.68
C LYS A 115 5.01 -13.25 -1.43
N LEU A 116 3.91 -12.74 -0.87
CA LEU A 116 3.26 -13.36 0.29
C LEU A 116 2.73 -14.74 -0.04
N LYS A 117 2.18 -14.94 -1.23
CA LYS A 117 1.70 -16.25 -1.69
C LYS A 117 2.84 -17.24 -1.87
N GLU A 118 3.99 -16.81 -2.39
CA GLU A 118 5.16 -17.65 -2.52
C GLU A 118 5.62 -18.20 -1.17
N ASN A 119 5.65 -17.35 -0.15
CA ASN A 119 6.01 -17.78 1.20
C ASN A 119 5.02 -18.83 1.74
N LYS A 120 3.74 -18.67 1.43
CA LYS A 120 2.70 -19.62 1.82
C LYS A 120 2.93 -20.99 1.20
N LYS A 121 3.42 -21.04 -0.05
CA LYS A 121 3.70 -22.29 -0.75
C LYS A 121 4.92 -23.02 -0.21
N VAL A 122 5.87 -22.30 0.37
CA VAL A 122 7.10 -22.84 0.91
C VAL A 122 6.90 -23.45 2.30
N ALA A 123 5.89 -22.99 3.01
CA ALA A 123 5.54 -23.52 4.33
C ALA A 123 4.89 -24.94 4.22
#